data_a6e892dac2927fa5bd90acf6c91521d5
#
_entry.id   a6e892dac2927fa5bd90acf6c91521d5
#
_cell.length_a   1.000
_cell.length_b   1.000
_cell.length_c   1.000
_cell.angle_alpha   90.00
_cell.angle_beta   90.00
_cell.angle_gamma   90.00
#
_symmetry.space_group_name_H-M   'P 1'
#
loop_
_entity.id
_entity.type
_entity.pdbx_description
1 polymer ?
#
loop_
_entity_poly.entity_id
_entity_poly.type
_entity_poly.pdbx_seq_one_letter_code
_entity_poly.pdbx_strand_id
1 'polypeptide(L)'
;MITMIKNFFYFTATVLNWKHLLKADKYKNVLINSFKYLVDKEKVRIFAFVIMPNHFHSVWKINENLEKSDYQRDFMKFTAQNILNDLKRNQIEVYDSLYVGAKDRNYQFWERKPLSVPLYTRKVVEQKINYIHANLFLFVLTGIWQTNLRIISIHRRSFIMKG
;
A
#
# COMPACT_ATOMS: atom_id res chain seq x y z
N MET A 1 -25.35 20.23 3.04
CA MET A 1 -25.08 19.52 1.76
C MET A 1 -23.82 18.70 1.90
N ILE A 2 -23.86 17.41 1.64
CA ILE A 2 -22.66 16.54 1.66
C ILE A 2 -21.94 16.72 0.32
N THR A 3 -20.76 17.33 0.34
CA THR A 3 -19.94 17.44 -0.87
C THR A 3 -19.35 16.06 -1.19
N MET A 4 -19.77 15.48 -2.31
CA MET A 4 -19.21 14.24 -2.83
C MET A 4 -17.81 14.50 -3.38
N ILE A 5 -16.88 13.65 -3.01
CA ILE A 5 -15.51 13.64 -3.55
C ILE A 5 -15.33 12.47 -4.50
N LYS A 6 -14.39 12.59 -5.44
CA LYS A 6 -14.15 11.57 -6.47
C LYS A 6 -12.73 11.06 -6.41
N ASN A 7 -12.55 9.83 -6.88
CA ASN A 7 -11.25 9.18 -7.09
C ASN A 7 -10.42 8.95 -5.84
N PHE A 8 -11.04 8.98 -4.64
CA PHE A 8 -10.41 8.57 -3.40
C PHE A 8 -10.66 7.09 -3.14
N PHE A 9 -9.61 6.38 -2.74
CA PHE A 9 -9.69 4.95 -2.45
C PHE A 9 -8.94 4.61 -1.18
N TYR A 10 -9.54 3.72 -0.39
CA TYR A 10 -8.82 2.95 0.63
C TYR A 10 -8.37 1.65 -0.02
N PHE A 11 -7.05 1.45 -0.06
CA PHE A 11 -6.44 0.32 -0.74
C PHE A 11 -5.61 -0.51 0.23
N THR A 12 -5.85 -1.83 0.22
CA THR A 12 -5.15 -2.79 1.08
C THR A 12 -4.75 -4.01 0.26
N ALA A 13 -3.52 -4.46 0.44
CA ALA A 13 -3.06 -5.74 -0.10
C ALA A 13 -2.32 -6.52 0.98
N THR A 14 -2.52 -7.84 0.97
CA THR A 14 -1.97 -8.78 1.94
C THR A 14 -0.98 -9.72 1.25
N VAL A 15 0.13 -10.02 1.91
CA VAL A 15 1.10 -11.01 1.44
C VAL A 15 0.46 -12.41 1.48
N LEU A 16 0.77 -13.23 0.50
CA LEU A 16 0.24 -14.59 0.37
C LEU A 16 0.39 -15.38 1.68
N ASN A 17 -0.71 -16.03 2.09
CA ASN A 17 -0.80 -16.80 3.33
C ASN A 17 -0.38 -16.01 4.59
N TRP A 18 -0.61 -14.69 4.57
CA TRP A 18 -0.31 -13.77 5.70
C TRP A 18 1.15 -13.80 6.15
N LYS A 19 2.07 -14.20 5.28
CA LYS A 19 3.50 -14.25 5.59
C LYS A 19 4.06 -12.88 5.94
N HIS A 20 4.90 -12.80 6.98
CA HIS A 20 5.45 -11.55 7.52
C HIS A 20 6.66 -11.03 6.71
N LEU A 21 6.62 -11.12 5.38
CA LEU A 21 7.76 -10.76 4.53
C LEU A 21 8.04 -9.26 4.49
N LEU A 22 7.01 -8.43 4.71
CA LEU A 22 7.18 -6.98 4.80
C LEU A 22 7.80 -6.52 6.14
N LYS A 23 8.16 -7.44 7.04
CA LYS A 23 8.96 -7.11 8.22
C LYS A 23 10.36 -6.60 7.82
N ALA A 24 10.92 -7.12 6.72
CA ALA A 24 12.22 -6.70 6.23
C ALA A 24 12.16 -5.29 5.60
N ASP A 25 13.03 -4.38 6.06
CA ASP A 25 13.04 -2.98 5.60
C ASP A 25 13.30 -2.85 4.10
N LYS A 26 14.10 -3.75 3.50
CA LYS A 26 14.32 -3.76 2.06
C LYS A 26 13.01 -3.92 1.27
N TYR A 27 12.05 -4.71 1.75
CA TYR A 27 10.77 -4.91 1.07
C TYR A 27 9.79 -3.77 1.35
N LYS A 28 9.82 -3.17 2.55
CA LYS A 28 9.10 -1.91 2.79
C LYS A 28 9.58 -0.82 1.84
N ASN A 29 10.90 -0.71 1.62
CA ASN A 29 11.47 0.28 0.71
C ASN A 29 11.01 0.06 -0.75
N VAL A 30 10.81 -1.17 -1.19
CA VAL A 30 10.20 -1.46 -2.51
C VAL A 30 8.83 -0.80 -2.62
N LEU A 31 7.97 -0.94 -1.60
CA LEU A 31 6.63 -0.33 -1.58
C LEU A 31 6.73 1.20 -1.53
N ILE A 32 7.55 1.75 -0.62
CA ILE A 32 7.73 3.20 -0.45
C ILE A 32 8.23 3.85 -1.74
N ASN A 33 9.23 3.27 -2.40
CA ASN A 33 9.76 3.77 -3.66
C ASN A 33 8.74 3.70 -4.79
N SER A 34 7.89 2.66 -4.79
CA SER A 34 6.79 2.54 -5.75
C SER A 34 5.72 3.61 -5.51
N PHE A 35 5.37 3.90 -4.26
CA PHE A 35 4.47 5.02 -3.91
C PHE A 35 5.07 6.36 -4.34
N LYS A 36 6.37 6.60 -4.04
CA LYS A 36 7.06 7.81 -4.48
C LYS A 36 7.01 7.98 -6.00
N TYR A 37 7.34 6.93 -6.74
CA TYR A 37 7.28 6.97 -8.20
C TYR A 37 5.90 7.38 -8.72
N LEU A 38 4.83 6.83 -8.17
CA LEU A 38 3.47 7.18 -8.57
C LEU A 38 3.12 8.64 -8.25
N VAL A 39 3.63 9.18 -7.13
CA VAL A 39 3.45 10.59 -6.74
C VAL A 39 4.28 11.50 -7.63
N ASP A 40 5.56 11.19 -7.87
CA ASP A 40 6.46 11.98 -8.71
C ASP A 40 5.99 12.06 -10.17
N LYS A 41 5.29 11.03 -10.63
CA LYS A 41 4.63 11.01 -11.96
C LYS A 41 3.22 11.61 -11.95
N GLU A 42 2.82 12.26 -10.86
CA GLU A 42 1.50 12.88 -10.69
C GLU A 42 0.31 11.94 -10.95
N LYS A 43 0.54 10.63 -10.83
CA LYS A 43 -0.48 9.60 -11.07
C LYS A 43 -1.44 9.48 -9.90
N VAL A 44 -0.91 9.64 -8.69
CA VAL A 44 -1.69 9.57 -7.44
C VAL A 44 -1.23 10.64 -6.45
N ARG A 45 -2.11 10.98 -5.52
CA ARG A 45 -1.76 11.71 -4.30
C ARG A 45 -2.02 10.78 -3.11
N ILE A 46 -1.03 10.55 -2.28
CA ILE A 46 -1.14 9.69 -1.10
C ILE A 46 -1.40 10.55 0.14
N PHE A 47 -2.43 10.25 0.90
CA PHE A 47 -2.84 10.97 2.11
C PHE A 47 -2.36 10.28 3.38
N ALA A 48 -2.37 8.96 3.39
CA ALA A 48 -1.83 8.16 4.48
C ALA A 48 -1.48 6.76 3.97
N PHE A 49 -0.49 6.11 4.57
CA PHE A 49 -0.25 4.69 4.44
C PHE A 49 0.43 4.12 5.68
N VAL A 50 0.28 2.83 5.89
CA VAL A 50 1.01 2.04 6.88
C VAL A 50 1.37 0.69 6.25
N ILE A 51 2.62 0.26 6.47
CA ILE A 51 3.10 -1.05 6.02
C ILE A 51 3.28 -1.93 7.26
N MET A 52 2.45 -2.96 7.33
CA MET A 52 2.45 -3.97 8.38
C MET A 52 3.34 -5.15 7.96
N PRO A 53 3.72 -6.07 8.85
CA PRO A 53 4.60 -7.19 8.49
C PRO A 53 4.09 -8.04 7.33
N ASN A 54 2.79 -8.14 7.13
CA ASN A 54 2.14 -9.03 6.18
C ASN A 54 1.11 -8.35 5.25
N HIS A 55 0.91 -7.04 5.39
CA HIS A 55 -0.01 -6.28 4.53
C HIS A 55 0.30 -4.80 4.59
N PHE A 56 -0.36 -4.00 3.76
CA PHE A 56 -0.34 -2.55 3.88
C PHE A 56 -1.75 -1.97 3.71
N HIS A 57 -1.93 -0.76 4.25
CA HIS A 57 -3.09 0.08 4.01
C HIS A 57 -2.65 1.41 3.42
N SER A 58 -3.42 1.95 2.50
CA SER A 58 -3.22 3.31 2.01
C SER A 58 -4.54 4.02 1.73
N VAL A 59 -4.53 5.34 1.88
CA VAL A 59 -5.55 6.25 1.36
C VAL A 59 -4.90 7.11 0.30
N TRP A 60 -5.38 7.01 -0.92
CA TRP A 60 -4.88 7.77 -2.06
C TRP A 60 -5.99 8.35 -2.94
N LYS A 61 -5.69 9.43 -3.62
CA LYS A 61 -6.52 9.97 -4.70
C LYS A 61 -5.82 9.69 -6.02
N ILE A 62 -6.53 9.10 -6.97
CA ILE A 62 -6.04 8.87 -8.32
C ILE A 62 -6.36 10.11 -9.16
N ASN A 63 -5.45 10.49 -10.05
CA ASN A 63 -5.65 11.60 -10.97
C ASN A 63 -6.90 11.33 -11.84
N GLU A 64 -7.69 12.37 -12.11
CA GLU A 64 -9.02 12.26 -12.73
C GLU A 64 -9.01 11.68 -14.14
N ASN A 65 -7.90 11.82 -14.85
CA ASN A 65 -7.74 11.34 -16.21
C ASN A 65 -7.24 9.88 -16.33
N LEU A 66 -7.23 9.14 -15.22
CA LEU A 66 -6.56 7.86 -15.16
C LEU A 66 -7.47 6.75 -14.60
N GLU A 67 -7.32 5.54 -15.14
CA GLU A 67 -8.07 4.37 -14.68
C GLU A 67 -7.46 3.76 -13.40
N LYS A 68 -8.26 3.65 -12.36
CA LYS A 68 -7.85 3.08 -11.05
C LYS A 68 -7.21 1.70 -11.19
N SER A 69 -7.81 0.84 -12.00
CA SER A 69 -7.39 -0.55 -12.16
C SER A 69 -5.94 -0.68 -12.62
N ASP A 70 -5.48 0.23 -13.46
CA ASP A 70 -4.13 0.16 -14.04
C ASP A 70 -3.05 0.45 -13.00
N TYR A 71 -3.23 1.49 -12.17
CA TYR A 71 -2.21 1.84 -11.16
C TYR A 71 -2.12 0.84 -10.02
N GLN A 72 -3.27 0.32 -9.56
CA GLN A 72 -3.28 -0.71 -8.54
C GLN A 72 -2.64 -2.00 -9.06
N ARG A 73 -3.02 -2.41 -10.27
CA ARG A 73 -2.42 -3.58 -10.93
C ARG A 73 -0.91 -3.42 -11.12
N ASP A 74 -0.48 -2.29 -11.66
CA ASP A 74 0.92 -2.04 -11.95
C ASP A 74 1.76 -1.93 -10.67
N PHE A 75 1.24 -1.27 -9.64
CA PHE A 75 1.86 -1.24 -8.31
C PHE A 75 2.03 -2.67 -7.74
N MET A 76 0.97 -3.47 -7.77
CA MET A 76 0.98 -4.85 -7.27
C MET A 76 1.96 -5.72 -8.06
N LYS A 77 1.94 -5.62 -9.38
CA LYS A 77 2.84 -6.37 -10.27
C LYS A 77 4.30 -5.99 -10.06
N PHE A 78 4.61 -4.69 -10.05
CA PHE A 78 5.97 -4.19 -9.89
C PHE A 78 6.56 -4.58 -8.53
N THR A 79 5.83 -4.36 -7.45
CA THR A 79 6.30 -4.70 -6.11
C THR A 79 6.48 -6.20 -5.93
N ALA A 80 5.54 -7.01 -6.41
CA ALA A 80 5.64 -8.47 -6.37
C ALA A 80 6.87 -8.98 -7.14
N GLN A 81 7.09 -8.49 -8.37
CA GLN A 81 8.24 -8.92 -9.20
C GLN A 81 9.57 -8.59 -8.55
N ASN A 82 9.72 -7.37 -7.99
CA ASN A 82 10.97 -6.98 -7.33
C ASN A 82 11.26 -7.84 -6.10
N ILE A 83 10.24 -8.08 -5.26
CA ILE A 83 10.41 -8.89 -4.06
C ILE A 83 10.65 -10.36 -4.40
N LEU A 84 9.90 -10.95 -5.32
CA LEU A 84 10.10 -12.33 -5.76
C LEU A 84 11.48 -12.54 -6.38
N ASN A 85 11.98 -11.60 -7.17
CA ASN A 85 13.32 -11.68 -7.75
C ASN A 85 14.42 -11.64 -6.68
N ASP A 86 14.28 -10.82 -5.65
CA ASP A 86 15.22 -10.79 -4.53
C ASP A 86 15.15 -12.08 -3.72
N LEU A 87 13.95 -12.58 -3.41
CA LEU A 87 13.77 -13.85 -2.69
C LEU A 87 14.37 -15.02 -3.46
N LYS A 88 14.16 -15.10 -4.76
CA LYS A 88 14.73 -16.16 -5.61
C LYS A 88 16.25 -16.20 -5.57
N ARG A 89 16.90 -15.04 -5.47
CA ARG A 89 18.36 -14.94 -5.43
C ARG A 89 18.94 -15.18 -4.04
N ASN A 90 18.26 -14.73 -2.99
CA ASN A 90 18.83 -14.60 -1.67
C ASN A 90 18.18 -15.49 -0.60
N GLN A 91 16.96 -15.98 -0.84
CA GLN A 91 16.16 -16.76 0.13
C GLN A 91 15.27 -17.77 -0.60
N ILE A 92 15.91 -18.75 -1.23
CA ILE A 92 15.23 -19.70 -2.12
C ILE A 92 14.10 -20.48 -1.41
N GLU A 93 14.30 -20.88 -0.16
CA GLU A 93 13.28 -21.61 0.61
C GLU A 93 12.01 -20.75 0.83
N VAL A 94 12.19 -19.45 1.10
CA VAL A 94 11.09 -18.51 1.23
C VAL A 94 10.40 -18.30 -0.12
N TYR A 95 11.19 -18.17 -1.19
CA TYR A 95 10.67 -18.08 -2.56
C TYR A 95 9.81 -19.29 -2.90
N ASP A 96 10.31 -20.51 -2.68
CA ASP A 96 9.59 -21.75 -2.96
C ASP A 96 8.30 -21.87 -2.15
N SER A 97 8.26 -21.32 -0.94
CA SER A 97 7.04 -21.26 -0.12
C SER A 97 5.92 -20.36 -0.69
N LEU A 98 6.22 -19.59 -1.74
CA LEU A 98 5.27 -18.73 -2.46
C LEU A 98 4.78 -19.36 -3.78
N TYR A 99 5.15 -20.63 -4.01
CA TYR A 99 4.67 -21.40 -5.16
C TYR A 99 3.17 -21.68 -5.03
N VAL A 100 2.41 -21.37 -6.09
CA VAL A 100 0.96 -21.60 -6.15
C VAL A 100 0.54 -22.51 -7.30
N GLY A 101 1.41 -22.72 -8.31
CA GLY A 101 1.13 -23.58 -9.46
C GLY A 101 -0.15 -23.22 -10.21
N ALA A 102 -0.50 -21.93 -10.26
CA ALA A 102 -1.72 -21.48 -10.91
C ALA A 102 -1.54 -21.39 -12.44
N LYS A 103 -2.63 -21.49 -13.20
CA LYS A 103 -2.63 -21.47 -14.66
C LYS A 103 -1.92 -20.24 -15.26
N ASP A 104 -2.01 -19.09 -14.59
CA ASP A 104 -1.51 -17.78 -15.03
C ASP A 104 -0.17 -17.42 -14.40
N ARG A 105 0.26 -18.13 -13.33
CA ARG A 105 1.53 -17.87 -12.62
C ARG A 105 1.94 -19.04 -11.73
N ASN A 106 3.24 -19.25 -11.61
CA ASN A 106 3.77 -20.27 -10.71
C ASN A 106 3.98 -19.75 -9.28
N TYR A 107 4.37 -18.49 -9.13
CA TYR A 107 4.66 -17.85 -7.85
C TYR A 107 3.79 -16.62 -7.65
N GLN A 108 3.42 -16.36 -6.39
CA GLN A 108 2.55 -15.27 -6.03
C GLN A 108 3.02 -14.61 -4.73
N PHE A 109 3.19 -13.28 -4.73
CA PHE A 109 3.56 -12.53 -3.53
C PHE A 109 2.34 -12.00 -2.78
N TRP A 110 1.41 -11.35 -3.50
CA TRP A 110 0.20 -10.79 -2.93
C TRP A 110 -0.97 -11.76 -3.01
N GLU A 111 -1.85 -11.75 -2.01
CA GLU A 111 -3.14 -12.43 -2.12
C GLU A 111 -3.92 -11.92 -3.34
N ARG A 112 -4.74 -12.79 -3.91
CA ARG A 112 -5.66 -12.41 -4.99
C ARG A 112 -6.73 -11.47 -4.44
N LYS A 113 -7.21 -10.54 -5.29
CA LYS A 113 -8.28 -9.60 -4.99
C LYS A 113 -7.93 -8.66 -3.81
N PRO A 114 -6.95 -7.78 -3.98
CA PRO A 114 -6.69 -6.74 -2.99
C PRO A 114 -7.96 -5.90 -2.77
N LEU A 115 -8.17 -5.45 -1.54
CA LEU A 115 -9.31 -4.62 -1.20
C LEU A 115 -9.09 -3.19 -1.70
N SER A 116 -10.01 -2.69 -2.51
CA SER A 116 -10.00 -1.30 -2.98
C SER A 116 -11.39 -0.71 -2.88
N VAL A 117 -11.61 0.10 -1.84
CA VAL A 117 -12.91 0.70 -1.52
C VAL A 117 -12.91 2.17 -1.93
N PRO A 118 -13.85 2.61 -2.79
CA PRO A 118 -14.00 4.02 -3.10
C PRO A 118 -14.53 4.78 -1.88
N LEU A 119 -14.00 5.99 -1.67
CA LEU A 119 -14.37 6.88 -0.57
C LEU A 119 -15.07 8.11 -1.15
N TYR A 120 -16.34 8.31 -0.82
CA TYR A 120 -17.19 9.31 -1.46
C TYR A 120 -17.36 10.61 -0.66
N THR A 121 -16.97 10.62 0.62
CA THR A 121 -17.13 11.79 1.47
C THR A 121 -15.84 12.11 2.22
N ARG A 122 -15.62 13.39 2.52
CA ARG A 122 -14.50 13.86 3.33
C ARG A 122 -14.45 13.15 4.69
N LYS A 123 -15.58 13.00 5.34
CA LYS A 123 -15.70 12.32 6.65
C LYS A 123 -15.16 10.90 6.60
N VAL A 124 -15.50 10.14 5.55
CA VAL A 124 -15.01 8.75 5.40
C VAL A 124 -13.52 8.71 5.09
N VAL A 125 -12.99 9.65 4.31
CA VAL A 125 -11.53 9.77 4.08
C VAL A 125 -10.81 10.04 5.39
N GLU A 126 -11.25 11.01 6.17
CA GLU A 126 -10.67 11.35 7.48
C GLU A 126 -10.72 10.16 8.45
N GLN A 127 -11.83 9.43 8.47
CA GLN A 127 -11.97 8.21 9.28
C GLN A 127 -10.94 7.14 8.89
N LYS A 128 -10.71 6.92 7.59
CA LYS A 128 -9.71 5.94 7.11
C LYS A 128 -8.27 6.40 7.38
N ILE A 129 -7.98 7.68 7.27
CA ILE A 129 -6.69 8.25 7.65
C ILE A 129 -6.43 8.04 9.14
N ASN A 130 -7.41 8.34 10.00
CA ASN A 130 -7.30 8.14 11.45
C ASN A 130 -7.11 6.66 11.81
N TYR A 131 -7.79 5.75 11.10
CA TYR A 131 -7.59 4.31 11.26
C TYR A 131 -6.13 3.89 10.94
N ILE A 132 -5.55 4.40 9.86
CA ILE A 132 -4.15 4.15 9.50
C ILE A 132 -3.21 4.69 10.59
N HIS A 133 -3.45 5.90 11.10
CA HIS A 133 -2.66 6.49 12.18
C HIS A 133 -2.78 5.72 13.49
N ALA A 134 -3.97 5.22 13.84
CA ALA A 134 -4.18 4.41 15.03
C ALA A 134 -3.43 3.08 14.96
N ASN A 135 -3.42 2.42 13.80
CA ASN A 135 -2.63 1.20 13.58
C ASN A 135 -1.14 1.47 13.76
N LEU A 136 -0.64 2.58 13.25
CA LEU A 136 0.74 2.99 13.41
C LEU A 136 1.09 3.18 14.90
N PHE A 137 0.25 3.89 15.65
CA PHE A 137 0.45 4.15 17.07
C PHE A 137 0.47 2.86 17.90
N LEU A 138 -0.44 1.94 17.63
CA LEU A 138 -0.49 0.64 18.30
C LEU A 138 0.79 -0.17 18.07
N PHE A 139 1.34 -0.13 16.87
CA PHE A 139 2.59 -0.79 16.52
C PHE A 139 3.81 -0.20 17.25
N VAL A 140 3.89 1.11 17.38
CA VAL A 140 4.96 1.80 18.12
C VAL A 140 4.90 1.43 19.60
N LEU A 141 3.71 1.38 20.21
CA LEU A 141 3.54 1.04 21.63
C LEU A 141 3.87 -0.42 21.95
N THR A 142 3.62 -1.34 21.03
CA THR A 142 3.87 -2.78 21.24
C THR A 142 5.33 -3.20 21.02
N GLY A 143 6.22 -2.26 20.67
CA GLY A 143 7.66 -2.53 20.49
C GLY A 143 8.01 -3.45 19.33
N ILE A 144 7.03 -3.81 18.47
CA ILE A 144 7.23 -4.71 17.32
C ILE A 144 8.04 -4.04 16.20
N TRP A 145 8.22 -2.72 16.29
CA TRP A 145 8.96 -1.94 15.30
C TRP A 145 10.01 -1.04 15.94
N GLN A 146 11.24 -1.48 15.95
CA GLN A 146 12.40 -0.68 16.37
C GLN A 146 13.17 -0.05 15.20
N THR A 147 12.61 0.19 14.01
CA THR A 147 13.38 0.90 12.98
C THR A 147 12.50 1.64 11.97
N ASN A 148 12.78 2.94 11.84
CA ASN A 148 12.48 3.83 10.72
C ASN A 148 11.03 3.88 10.20
N LEU A 149 10.13 4.31 11.07
CA LEU A 149 8.83 4.84 10.67
C LEU A 149 9.01 6.19 9.95
N ARG A 150 9.21 6.16 8.66
CA ARG A 150 8.98 7.34 7.84
C ARG A 150 7.49 7.40 7.50
N ILE A 151 6.73 8.07 8.38
CA ILE A 151 5.47 8.67 7.95
C ILE A 151 5.88 9.74 6.95
N ILE A 152 5.75 9.45 5.67
CA ILE A 152 5.72 10.51 4.69
C ILE A 152 4.32 11.11 4.82
N SER A 153 4.15 12.01 5.79
CA SER A 153 3.03 12.94 5.80
C SER A 153 3.23 13.87 4.61
N ILE A 154 2.84 13.39 3.43
CA ILE A 154 2.83 14.22 2.25
C ILE A 154 1.66 15.17 2.40
N HIS A 155 1.97 16.38 2.90
CA HIS A 155 1.13 17.57 2.97
C HIS A 155 -0.04 17.58 3.96
N ARG A 156 0.26 17.85 5.22
CA ARG A 156 -0.71 18.46 6.15
C ARG A 156 -1.26 19.83 5.65
N ARG A 157 -0.61 20.46 4.66
CA ARG A 157 -0.97 21.82 4.18
C ARG A 157 -1.96 21.88 3.03
N SER A 158 -2.35 20.80 2.40
CA SER A 158 -3.26 20.86 1.25
C SER A 158 -4.69 20.37 1.52
N PHE A 159 -5.05 20.14 2.77
CA PHE A 159 -6.44 19.83 3.13
C PHE A 159 -7.31 21.09 3.37
N ILE A 160 -6.74 22.29 3.20
CA ILE A 160 -7.51 23.53 3.16
C ILE A 160 -8.04 23.66 1.73
N MET A 161 -9.18 23.04 1.48
CA MET A 161 -9.99 23.41 0.33
C MET A 161 -10.52 24.82 0.61
N LYS A 162 -10.08 25.81 -0.18
CA LYS A 162 -10.76 27.08 -0.29
C LYS A 162 -12.21 26.79 -0.65
N GLY A 163 -13.13 27.27 0.20
CA GLY A 163 -14.56 27.27 -0.03
C GLY A 163 -14.96 28.07 -1.24
#